data_1f517a0f5fd0c0609062e2802108f83d
#
_entry.id   1f517a0f5fd0c0609062e2802108f83d
#
_cell.length_a   1.000
_cell.length_b   1.000
_cell.length_c   1.000
_cell.angle_alpha   90.00
_cell.angle_beta   90.00
_cell.angle_gamma   90.00
#
_symmetry.space_group_name_H-M   'P 1'
#
loop_
_entity.id
_entity.type
_entity.pdbx_description
1 polymer ?
#
loop_
_entity_poly.entity_id
_entity_poly.type
_entity_poly.pdbx_seq_one_letter_code
_entity_poly.pdbx_strand_id
1 'polypeptide(L)'
;MGSGIAQVLSQAGLSVLIIDVNDELVEKGLANVKRMYDSRVRKETLTQSEADRLLALVKGTTRYSELKDVDLVIEAALEKIEVKLDIFRKLDAACPPEAILASNTSSLSISEIARATKRPGKIIGMHFFNPAQVMKLVEVIPAVKTSEDTVKSVLELCQKLGKTPVRITECPGFLVNRLLFPYINESLHVLQEGHFTAFEIDEAAVAFGFPMGPLALLDMTGLDVCNSVNVFLHDEYGVRFESAALMSHLASKGFLGQKTKAGIYLHPEGQPVSKGEDKKLNPSLDQIFGELKSRGLTPKEPVHSGQPFDVLRIVLPMFNEAMFALQEGIASASDIDTAMALGTGLKRGLLTIAEEKGLAHCHEKLELYRIAKGERFRPCWYLSKLVKAGIHDFRELTSVPVAVK
;
A
#
# COMPACT_ATOMS: atom_id res chain seq x y z
N MET A 1 6.99 -2.73 -11.63
CA MET A 1 6.87 -3.87 -10.68
C MET A 1 7.36 -5.18 -11.31
N GLY A 2 6.92 -5.58 -12.50
CA GLY A 2 7.24 -6.88 -13.11
C GLY A 2 8.73 -7.27 -13.11
N SER A 3 9.64 -6.37 -13.51
CA SER A 3 11.08 -6.64 -13.48
C SER A 3 11.61 -6.89 -12.05
N GLY A 4 11.08 -6.21 -11.05
CA GLY A 4 11.46 -6.42 -9.64
C GLY A 4 10.99 -7.79 -9.13
N ILE A 5 9.78 -8.22 -9.51
CA ILE A 5 9.24 -9.55 -9.21
C ILE A 5 10.08 -10.63 -9.92
N ALA A 6 10.40 -10.41 -11.19
CA ALA A 6 11.27 -11.33 -11.97
C ALA A 6 12.65 -11.50 -11.31
N GLN A 7 13.25 -10.41 -10.81
CA GLN A 7 14.52 -10.47 -10.07
C GLN A 7 14.37 -11.26 -8.77
N VAL A 8 13.28 -11.11 -8.01
CA VAL A 8 13.03 -11.88 -6.78
C VAL A 8 12.90 -13.36 -7.07
N LEU A 9 12.17 -13.73 -8.12
CA LEU A 9 11.99 -15.14 -8.53
C LEU A 9 13.31 -15.76 -8.98
N SER A 10 14.07 -15.09 -9.87
CA SER A 10 15.35 -15.60 -10.34
C SER A 10 16.41 -15.67 -9.22
N GLN A 11 16.37 -14.74 -8.25
CA GLN A 11 17.23 -14.79 -7.06
C GLN A 11 16.97 -16.05 -6.22
N ALA A 12 15.76 -16.57 -6.20
CA ALA A 12 15.40 -17.83 -5.54
C ALA A 12 15.72 -19.08 -6.40
N GLY A 13 16.39 -18.91 -7.56
CA GLY A 13 16.78 -19.99 -8.46
C GLY A 13 15.67 -20.49 -9.39
N LEU A 14 14.57 -19.75 -9.52
CA LEU A 14 13.46 -20.10 -10.41
C LEU A 14 13.71 -19.59 -11.84
N SER A 15 13.33 -20.39 -12.84
CA SER A 15 13.29 -19.94 -14.23
C SER A 15 12.13 -18.96 -14.42
N VAL A 16 12.40 -17.84 -15.08
CA VAL A 16 11.43 -16.73 -15.24
C VAL A 16 11.30 -16.36 -16.70
N LEU A 17 10.07 -16.24 -17.16
CA LEU A 17 9.74 -15.73 -18.49
C LEU A 17 9.00 -14.40 -18.34
N ILE A 18 9.61 -13.28 -18.76
CA ILE A 18 8.97 -11.98 -18.83
C ILE A 18 8.20 -11.89 -20.14
N ILE A 19 6.89 -11.62 -20.05
CA ILE A 19 6.06 -11.35 -21.21
C ILE A 19 5.57 -9.90 -21.20
N ASP A 20 5.64 -9.23 -22.34
CA ASP A 20 5.08 -7.88 -22.52
C ASP A 20 4.49 -7.73 -23.93
N VAL A 21 3.84 -6.60 -24.21
CA VAL A 21 3.08 -6.38 -25.45
C VAL A 21 3.95 -6.21 -26.71
N ASN A 22 5.23 -5.85 -26.55
CA ASN A 22 6.20 -5.72 -27.64
C ASN A 22 7.64 -6.00 -27.17
N ASP A 23 8.54 -6.22 -28.13
CA ASP A 23 9.93 -6.56 -27.87
C ASP A 23 10.67 -5.44 -27.13
N GLU A 24 10.39 -4.17 -27.41
CA GLU A 24 11.03 -3.02 -26.74
C GLU A 24 10.76 -3.05 -25.21
N LEU A 25 9.52 -3.33 -24.79
CA LEU A 25 9.17 -3.44 -23.38
C LEU A 25 9.75 -4.69 -22.73
N VAL A 26 9.85 -5.80 -23.48
CA VAL A 26 10.53 -7.00 -23.02
C VAL A 26 12.02 -6.73 -22.78
N GLU A 27 12.72 -6.13 -23.74
CA GLU A 27 14.13 -5.73 -23.59
C GLU A 27 14.35 -4.78 -22.43
N LYS A 28 13.48 -3.78 -22.26
CA LYS A 28 13.50 -2.87 -21.12
C LYS A 28 13.31 -3.62 -19.80
N GLY A 29 12.43 -4.61 -19.78
CA GLY A 29 12.22 -5.49 -18.63
C GLY A 29 13.49 -6.24 -18.25
N LEU A 30 14.12 -6.90 -19.21
CA LEU A 30 15.38 -7.63 -19.04
C LEU A 30 16.53 -6.70 -18.60
N ALA A 31 16.67 -5.52 -19.25
CA ALA A 31 17.66 -4.51 -18.87
C ALA A 31 17.47 -4.00 -17.43
N ASN A 32 16.22 -3.89 -16.96
CA ASN A 32 15.94 -3.53 -15.58
C ASN A 32 16.41 -4.61 -14.61
N VAL A 33 16.15 -5.89 -14.89
CA VAL A 33 16.63 -7.02 -14.07
C VAL A 33 18.15 -7.01 -14.02
N LYS A 34 18.80 -6.86 -15.18
CA LYS A 34 20.27 -6.76 -15.26
C LYS A 34 20.81 -5.63 -14.39
N ARG A 35 20.24 -4.41 -14.49
CA ARG A 35 20.68 -3.27 -13.66
C ARG A 35 20.57 -3.54 -12.16
N MET A 36 19.54 -4.28 -11.72
CA MET A 36 19.40 -4.65 -10.32
C MET A 36 20.53 -5.58 -9.87
N TYR A 37 20.92 -6.58 -10.69
CA TYR A 37 22.05 -7.45 -10.40
C TYR A 37 23.38 -6.70 -10.47
N ASP A 38 23.62 -5.88 -11.50
CA ASP A 38 24.82 -5.05 -11.63
C ASP A 38 25.01 -4.11 -10.41
N SER A 39 23.91 -3.57 -9.88
CA SER A 39 23.95 -2.76 -8.66
C SER A 39 24.40 -3.54 -7.43
N ARG A 40 24.05 -4.82 -7.32
CA ARG A 40 24.47 -5.70 -6.23
C ARG A 40 25.92 -6.11 -6.34
N VAL A 41 26.39 -6.34 -7.58
CA VAL A 41 27.82 -6.61 -7.85
C VAL A 41 28.66 -5.39 -7.45
N ARG A 42 28.25 -4.17 -7.88
CA ARG A 42 28.94 -2.93 -7.47
C ARG A 42 28.96 -2.70 -5.96
N LYS A 43 27.95 -3.20 -5.24
CA LYS A 43 27.87 -3.13 -3.75
C LYS A 43 28.53 -4.32 -3.06
N GLU A 44 29.21 -5.17 -3.82
CA GLU A 44 29.88 -6.39 -3.33
C GLU A 44 28.98 -7.36 -2.56
N THR A 45 27.65 -7.30 -2.80
CA THR A 45 26.67 -8.20 -2.19
C THR A 45 26.36 -9.42 -3.05
N LEU A 46 26.99 -9.51 -4.23
CA LEU A 46 26.87 -10.60 -5.19
C LEU A 46 28.13 -10.61 -6.06
N THR A 47 28.66 -11.79 -6.38
CA THR A 47 29.76 -11.91 -7.36
C THR A 47 29.23 -11.79 -8.79
N GLN A 48 30.10 -11.40 -9.75
CA GLN A 48 29.72 -11.33 -11.16
C GLN A 48 29.21 -12.67 -11.68
N SER A 49 29.92 -13.78 -11.36
CA SER A 49 29.54 -15.13 -11.78
C SER A 49 28.16 -15.56 -11.28
N GLU A 50 27.82 -15.21 -10.01
CA GLU A 50 26.47 -15.44 -9.48
C GLU A 50 25.42 -14.59 -10.19
N ALA A 51 25.72 -13.31 -10.44
CA ALA A 51 24.81 -12.41 -11.16
C ALA A 51 24.51 -12.94 -12.56
N ASP A 52 25.53 -13.39 -13.30
CA ASP A 52 25.40 -13.95 -14.65
C ASP A 52 24.57 -15.23 -14.64
N ARG A 53 24.81 -16.13 -13.68
CA ARG A 53 24.01 -17.35 -13.49
C ARG A 53 22.53 -17.06 -13.20
N LEU A 54 22.24 -16.08 -12.32
CA LEU A 54 20.87 -15.72 -11.97
C LEU A 54 20.16 -14.99 -13.12
N LEU A 55 20.88 -14.15 -13.86
CA LEU A 55 20.37 -13.48 -15.04
C LEU A 55 20.02 -14.46 -16.17
N ALA A 56 20.80 -15.53 -16.34
CA ALA A 56 20.53 -16.58 -17.32
C ALA A 56 19.21 -17.34 -17.10
N LEU A 57 18.64 -17.27 -15.87
CA LEU A 57 17.32 -17.80 -15.55
C LEU A 57 16.18 -16.95 -16.10
N VAL A 58 16.44 -15.69 -16.49
CA VAL A 58 15.42 -14.76 -16.93
C VAL A 58 15.43 -14.63 -18.45
N LYS A 59 14.31 -14.97 -19.07
CA LYS A 59 14.10 -14.85 -20.52
C LYS A 59 12.95 -13.89 -20.79
N GLY A 60 12.82 -13.44 -22.03
CA GLY A 60 11.73 -12.56 -22.44
C GLY A 60 11.05 -13.08 -23.70
N THR A 61 9.75 -12.78 -23.83
CA THR A 61 8.94 -13.09 -25.02
C THR A 61 7.75 -12.14 -25.14
N THR A 62 7.18 -12.07 -26.36
CA THR A 62 5.89 -11.41 -26.61
C THR A 62 4.77 -12.42 -26.87
N ARG A 63 5.08 -13.73 -26.82
CA ARG A 63 4.19 -14.80 -27.28
C ARG A 63 3.59 -15.59 -26.12
N TYR A 64 2.27 -15.59 -26.00
CA TYR A 64 1.53 -16.41 -25.03
C TYR A 64 1.73 -17.92 -25.25
N SER A 65 2.05 -18.36 -26.48
CA SER A 65 2.32 -19.79 -26.80
C SER A 65 3.52 -20.37 -26.04
N GLU A 66 4.40 -19.55 -25.49
CA GLU A 66 5.53 -19.98 -24.68
C GLU A 66 5.17 -20.27 -23.21
N LEU A 67 3.92 -20.01 -22.80
CA LEU A 67 3.43 -20.24 -21.44
C LEU A 67 2.91 -21.67 -21.20
N LYS A 68 3.09 -22.59 -22.15
CA LYS A 68 2.54 -23.96 -22.11
C LYS A 68 3.11 -24.83 -20.97
N ASP A 69 4.24 -24.46 -20.38
CA ASP A 69 4.94 -25.24 -19.35
C ASP A 69 5.16 -24.44 -18.06
N VAL A 70 4.38 -23.33 -17.82
CA VAL A 70 4.52 -22.52 -16.61
C VAL A 70 3.67 -23.05 -15.46
N ASP A 71 4.22 -23.02 -14.25
CA ASP A 71 3.49 -23.40 -13.03
C ASP A 71 2.72 -22.21 -12.43
N LEU A 72 3.23 -20.99 -12.62
CA LEU A 72 2.68 -19.76 -12.06
C LEU A 72 2.88 -18.58 -13.02
N VAL A 73 1.87 -17.74 -13.13
CA VAL A 73 1.98 -16.42 -13.73
C VAL A 73 1.69 -15.35 -12.67
N ILE A 74 2.51 -14.29 -12.62
CA ILE A 74 2.26 -13.10 -11.80
C ILE A 74 2.06 -11.92 -12.74
N GLU A 75 0.82 -11.51 -12.93
CA GLU A 75 0.44 -10.38 -13.75
C GLU A 75 0.74 -9.07 -13.01
N ALA A 76 1.45 -8.14 -13.67
CA ALA A 76 1.85 -6.84 -13.13
C ALA A 76 1.73 -5.72 -14.19
N ALA A 77 0.68 -5.77 -15.00
CA ALA A 77 0.37 -4.83 -16.08
C ALA A 77 -0.34 -3.55 -15.56
N LEU A 78 -0.90 -2.77 -16.47
CA LEU A 78 -1.63 -1.54 -16.14
C LEU A 78 -2.80 -1.79 -15.19
N GLU A 79 -2.99 -0.88 -14.23
CA GLU A 79 -4.03 -0.94 -13.21
C GLU A 79 -5.39 -0.49 -13.76
N LYS A 80 -5.92 -1.30 -14.72
CA LYS A 80 -7.22 -1.12 -15.37
C LYS A 80 -7.90 -2.48 -15.47
N ILE A 81 -9.13 -2.58 -14.98
CA ILE A 81 -9.83 -3.85 -14.90
C ILE A 81 -10.02 -4.52 -16.26
N GLU A 82 -10.35 -3.75 -17.30
CA GLU A 82 -10.57 -4.27 -18.65
C GLU A 82 -9.30 -4.91 -19.23
N VAL A 83 -8.13 -4.27 -18.95
CA VAL A 83 -6.83 -4.79 -19.38
C VAL A 83 -6.51 -6.10 -18.67
N LYS A 84 -6.75 -6.16 -17.36
CA LYS A 84 -6.51 -7.38 -16.59
C LYS A 84 -7.44 -8.52 -16.99
N LEU A 85 -8.73 -8.23 -17.22
CA LEU A 85 -9.68 -9.22 -17.71
C LEU A 85 -9.27 -9.81 -19.07
N ASP A 86 -8.76 -8.98 -20.00
CA ASP A 86 -8.26 -9.45 -21.29
C ASP A 86 -7.01 -10.32 -21.14
N ILE A 87 -6.05 -9.88 -20.31
CA ILE A 87 -4.84 -10.64 -20.01
C ILE A 87 -5.21 -12.01 -19.40
N PHE A 88 -6.09 -12.06 -18.42
CA PHE A 88 -6.45 -13.31 -17.74
C PHE A 88 -7.21 -14.27 -18.66
N ARG A 89 -8.04 -13.81 -19.61
CA ARG A 89 -8.61 -14.66 -20.65
C ARG A 89 -7.54 -15.30 -21.53
N LYS A 90 -6.53 -14.53 -21.93
CA LYS A 90 -5.38 -15.02 -22.74
C LYS A 90 -4.53 -16.02 -21.96
N LEU A 91 -4.26 -15.74 -20.70
CA LEU A 91 -3.54 -16.64 -19.81
C LEU A 91 -4.29 -17.94 -19.57
N ASP A 92 -5.61 -17.87 -19.36
CA ASP A 92 -6.47 -19.05 -19.17
C ASP A 92 -6.45 -20.00 -20.38
N ALA A 93 -6.32 -19.44 -21.60
CA ALA A 93 -6.22 -20.21 -22.82
C ALA A 93 -4.81 -20.76 -23.09
N ALA A 94 -3.76 -20.10 -22.64
CA ALA A 94 -2.39 -20.41 -23.00
C ALA A 94 -1.64 -21.26 -21.96
N CYS A 95 -1.96 -21.12 -20.68
CA CYS A 95 -1.27 -21.80 -19.59
C CYS A 95 -1.86 -23.20 -19.31
N PRO A 96 -1.07 -24.14 -18.75
CA PRO A 96 -1.55 -25.43 -18.27
C PRO A 96 -2.74 -25.27 -17.32
N PRO A 97 -3.70 -26.22 -17.28
CA PRO A 97 -4.88 -26.14 -16.40
C PRO A 97 -4.54 -25.98 -14.91
N GLU A 98 -3.42 -26.57 -14.49
CA GLU A 98 -2.97 -26.53 -13.08
C GLU A 98 -2.19 -25.27 -12.71
N ALA A 99 -1.78 -24.46 -13.69
CA ALA A 99 -1.03 -23.24 -13.45
C ALA A 99 -1.85 -22.24 -12.61
N ILE A 100 -1.20 -21.70 -11.59
CA ILE A 100 -1.76 -20.62 -10.77
C ILE A 100 -1.60 -19.29 -11.53
N LEU A 101 -2.67 -18.51 -11.59
CA LEU A 101 -2.65 -17.19 -12.19
C LEU A 101 -2.85 -16.13 -11.10
N ALA A 102 -1.80 -15.40 -10.78
CA ALA A 102 -1.80 -14.38 -9.76
C ALA A 102 -1.83 -12.97 -10.36
N SER A 103 -2.51 -12.02 -9.72
CA SER A 103 -2.43 -10.60 -10.06
C SER A 103 -1.68 -9.83 -8.97
N ASN A 104 -0.81 -8.92 -9.38
CA ASN A 104 -0.13 -7.98 -8.49
C ASN A 104 -0.87 -6.63 -8.43
N THR A 105 -2.17 -6.60 -8.70
CA THR A 105 -2.99 -5.39 -8.52
C THR A 105 -2.89 -4.86 -7.10
N SER A 106 -3.03 -3.54 -6.94
CA SER A 106 -3.02 -2.89 -5.62
C SER A 106 -4.42 -2.57 -5.08
N SER A 107 -5.46 -2.67 -5.93
CA SER A 107 -6.82 -2.21 -5.55
C SER A 107 -7.96 -2.94 -6.27
N LEU A 108 -7.69 -3.53 -7.45
CA LEU A 108 -8.75 -4.15 -8.26
C LEU A 108 -9.17 -5.50 -7.68
N SER A 109 -10.44 -5.83 -7.82
CA SER A 109 -11.01 -7.08 -7.30
C SER A 109 -10.43 -8.32 -7.97
N ILE A 110 -9.80 -9.18 -7.15
CA ILE A 110 -9.30 -10.50 -7.57
C ILE A 110 -10.45 -11.40 -7.97
N SER A 111 -11.58 -11.31 -7.25
CA SER A 111 -12.80 -12.07 -7.55
C SER A 111 -13.40 -11.68 -8.91
N GLU A 112 -13.35 -10.40 -9.28
CA GLU A 112 -13.75 -9.95 -10.60
C GLU A 112 -12.80 -10.46 -11.70
N ILE A 113 -11.49 -10.40 -11.45
CA ILE A 113 -10.48 -10.96 -12.36
C ILE A 113 -10.70 -12.47 -12.55
N ALA A 114 -10.96 -13.20 -11.47
CA ALA A 114 -11.19 -14.64 -11.52
C ALA A 114 -12.39 -15.02 -12.42
N ARG A 115 -13.41 -14.17 -12.51
CA ARG A 115 -14.58 -14.37 -13.38
C ARG A 115 -14.22 -14.45 -14.87
N ALA A 116 -13.09 -13.88 -15.28
CA ALA A 116 -12.64 -13.92 -16.67
C ALA A 116 -12.07 -15.28 -17.09
N THR A 117 -11.90 -16.24 -16.17
CA THR A 117 -11.23 -17.52 -16.38
C THR A 117 -12.17 -18.72 -16.14
N LYS A 118 -11.79 -19.89 -16.68
CA LYS A 118 -12.49 -21.17 -16.44
C LYS A 118 -11.93 -21.92 -15.22
N ARG A 119 -10.88 -21.37 -14.55
CA ARG A 119 -10.20 -21.95 -13.39
C ARG A 119 -10.21 -21.02 -12.18
N PRO A 120 -11.37 -20.54 -11.69
CA PRO A 120 -11.41 -19.55 -10.60
C PRO A 120 -10.72 -20.03 -9.31
N GLY A 121 -10.61 -21.34 -9.08
CA GLY A 121 -9.88 -21.92 -7.96
C GLY A 121 -8.37 -21.73 -8.02
N LYS A 122 -7.79 -21.39 -9.19
CA LYS A 122 -6.36 -21.14 -9.41
C LYS A 122 -6.03 -19.65 -9.54
N ILE A 123 -6.99 -18.74 -9.28
CA ILE A 123 -6.77 -17.29 -9.34
C ILE A 123 -6.56 -16.76 -7.94
N ILE A 124 -5.55 -15.89 -7.77
CA ILE A 124 -5.19 -15.32 -6.47
C ILE A 124 -4.53 -13.95 -6.63
N GLY A 125 -4.62 -13.08 -5.64
CA GLY A 125 -3.82 -11.87 -5.53
C GLY A 125 -2.47 -12.16 -4.88
N MET A 126 -1.40 -11.62 -5.45
CA MET A 126 -0.06 -11.58 -4.87
C MET A 126 0.44 -10.14 -4.95
N HIS A 127 0.09 -9.32 -3.98
CA HIS A 127 0.42 -7.91 -3.96
C HIS A 127 1.81 -7.69 -3.35
N PHE A 128 2.79 -7.42 -4.22
CA PHE A 128 4.16 -7.05 -3.83
C PHE A 128 4.25 -5.54 -3.62
N PHE A 129 4.97 -5.14 -2.59
CA PHE A 129 5.25 -3.73 -2.31
C PHE A 129 6.47 -3.23 -3.09
N ASN A 130 6.41 -1.96 -3.50
CA ASN A 130 7.47 -1.34 -4.30
C ASN A 130 8.58 -0.74 -3.41
N PRO A 131 9.88 -1.05 -3.67
CA PRO A 131 10.41 -1.95 -4.70
C PRO A 131 10.33 -3.43 -4.29
N ALA A 132 9.86 -4.31 -5.21
CA ALA A 132 9.61 -5.72 -4.90
C ALA A 132 10.83 -6.47 -4.36
N GLN A 133 12.04 -6.14 -4.80
CA GLN A 133 13.28 -6.77 -4.35
C GLN A 133 13.73 -6.33 -2.94
N VAL A 134 13.19 -5.21 -2.43
CA VAL A 134 13.54 -4.66 -1.11
C VAL A 134 12.48 -4.98 -0.06
N MET A 135 11.22 -4.74 -0.40
CA MET A 135 10.10 -4.91 0.53
C MET A 135 9.86 -6.39 0.81
N LYS A 136 9.75 -6.74 2.09
CA LYS A 136 9.58 -8.14 2.52
C LYS A 136 8.14 -8.62 2.44
N LEU A 137 7.17 -7.72 2.57
CA LEU A 137 5.75 -8.07 2.61
C LEU A 137 5.24 -8.50 1.24
N VAL A 138 4.40 -9.54 1.24
CA VAL A 138 3.48 -9.89 0.15
C VAL A 138 2.11 -10.12 0.75
N GLU A 139 1.11 -9.34 0.37
CA GLU A 139 -0.28 -9.66 0.69
C GLU A 139 -0.74 -10.77 -0.25
N VAL A 140 -1.31 -11.82 0.32
CA VAL A 140 -1.88 -12.97 -0.39
C VAL A 140 -3.39 -12.88 -0.26
N ILE A 141 -4.07 -12.61 -1.38
CA ILE A 141 -5.49 -12.27 -1.43
C ILE A 141 -6.25 -13.35 -2.19
N PRO A 142 -6.86 -14.35 -1.53
CA PRO A 142 -7.74 -15.30 -2.21
C PRO A 142 -8.98 -14.59 -2.77
N ALA A 143 -9.35 -14.91 -4.00
CA ALA A 143 -10.68 -14.60 -4.52
C ALA A 143 -11.73 -15.49 -3.84
N VAL A 144 -13.02 -15.18 -4.00
CA VAL A 144 -14.14 -15.94 -3.41
C VAL A 144 -14.10 -17.45 -3.74
N LYS A 145 -13.53 -17.84 -4.89
CA LYS A 145 -13.45 -19.23 -5.34
C LYS A 145 -12.04 -19.81 -5.34
N THR A 146 -11.03 -19.08 -4.86
CA THR A 146 -9.65 -19.61 -4.78
C THR A 146 -9.61 -20.85 -3.87
N SER A 147 -8.97 -21.92 -4.33
CA SER A 147 -8.84 -23.13 -3.53
C SER A 147 -7.79 -22.98 -2.43
N GLU A 148 -7.98 -23.66 -1.30
CA GLU A 148 -6.99 -23.65 -0.21
C GLU A 148 -5.64 -24.21 -0.64
N ASP A 149 -5.58 -25.17 -1.59
CA ASP A 149 -4.32 -25.67 -2.14
C ASP A 149 -3.56 -24.57 -2.91
N THR A 150 -4.29 -23.71 -3.66
CA THR A 150 -3.70 -22.55 -4.32
C THR A 150 -3.15 -21.56 -3.30
N VAL A 151 -3.91 -21.25 -2.26
CA VAL A 151 -3.46 -20.38 -1.17
C VAL A 151 -2.18 -20.93 -0.51
N LYS A 152 -2.19 -22.20 -0.12
CA LYS A 152 -1.06 -22.87 0.51
C LYS A 152 0.19 -22.82 -0.38
N SER A 153 0.06 -23.17 -1.66
CA SER A 153 1.17 -23.14 -2.62
C SER A 153 1.79 -21.74 -2.75
N VAL A 154 0.94 -20.69 -2.76
CA VAL A 154 1.42 -19.30 -2.86
C VAL A 154 2.10 -18.83 -1.57
N LEU A 155 1.56 -19.19 -0.39
CA LEU A 155 2.19 -18.89 0.90
C LEU A 155 3.58 -19.54 1.00
N GLU A 156 3.70 -20.82 0.65
CA GLU A 156 4.97 -21.55 0.63
C GLU A 156 5.98 -20.93 -0.36
N LEU A 157 5.50 -20.52 -1.55
CA LEU A 157 6.33 -19.82 -2.52
C LEU A 157 6.85 -18.50 -1.94
N CYS A 158 6.00 -17.68 -1.36
CA CYS A 158 6.43 -16.41 -0.75
C CYS A 158 7.54 -16.63 0.29
N GLN A 159 7.42 -17.66 1.14
CA GLN A 159 8.46 -18.00 2.11
C GLN A 159 9.77 -18.42 1.41
N LYS A 160 9.69 -19.25 0.36
CA LYS A 160 10.84 -19.65 -0.46
C LYS A 160 11.54 -18.46 -1.12
N LEU A 161 10.77 -17.42 -1.47
CA LEU A 161 11.29 -16.16 -2.01
C LEU A 161 11.91 -15.23 -0.93
N GLY A 162 11.94 -15.66 0.33
CA GLY A 162 12.41 -14.82 1.46
C GLY A 162 11.47 -13.67 1.78
N LYS A 163 10.20 -13.79 1.37
CA LYS A 163 9.13 -12.84 1.68
C LYS A 163 8.34 -13.28 2.90
N THR A 164 7.69 -12.34 3.53
CA THR A 164 6.72 -12.56 4.61
C THR A 164 5.32 -12.43 4.03
N PRO A 165 4.63 -13.55 3.75
CA PRO A 165 3.27 -13.49 3.27
C PRO A 165 2.32 -13.17 4.41
N VAL A 166 1.33 -12.32 4.14
CA VAL A 166 0.17 -12.08 4.99
C VAL A 166 -1.07 -12.44 4.19
N ARG A 167 -1.80 -13.46 4.65
CA ARG A 167 -3.09 -13.83 4.05
C ARG A 167 -4.16 -12.87 4.55
N ILE A 168 -4.91 -12.29 3.62
CA ILE A 168 -6.02 -11.40 3.94
C ILE A 168 -7.29 -11.82 3.21
N THR A 169 -8.45 -11.53 3.77
CA THR A 169 -9.71 -11.57 3.02
C THR A 169 -9.73 -10.40 2.04
N GLU A 170 -10.18 -10.66 0.81
CA GLU A 170 -10.29 -9.61 -0.21
C GLU A 170 -11.17 -8.46 0.29
N CYS A 171 -10.64 -7.24 0.20
CA CYS A 171 -11.35 -6.02 0.52
C CYS A 171 -10.81 -4.85 -0.33
N PRO A 172 -11.59 -3.78 -0.55
CA PRO A 172 -11.12 -2.59 -1.26
C PRO A 172 -9.84 -2.01 -0.65
N GLY A 173 -8.82 -1.81 -1.49
CA GLY A 173 -7.51 -1.30 -1.07
C GLY A 173 -6.62 -2.31 -0.34
N PHE A 174 -7.06 -3.57 -0.22
CA PHE A 174 -6.40 -4.62 0.55
C PHE A 174 -6.11 -4.16 1.99
N LEU A 175 -5.14 -4.73 2.68
CA LEU A 175 -4.96 -4.38 4.09
C LEU A 175 -4.14 -3.09 4.26
N VAL A 176 -2.91 -3.06 3.72
CA VAL A 176 -1.98 -1.94 4.02
C VAL A 176 -2.49 -0.61 3.46
N ASN A 177 -2.94 -0.56 2.21
CA ASN A 177 -3.47 0.68 1.64
C ASN A 177 -4.74 1.13 2.39
N ARG A 178 -5.67 0.21 2.67
CA ARG A 178 -6.85 0.51 3.45
C ARG A 178 -6.51 1.19 4.79
N LEU A 179 -5.53 0.65 5.52
CA LEU A 179 -5.15 1.21 6.81
C LEU A 179 -4.35 2.52 6.69
N LEU A 180 -3.54 2.65 5.63
CA LEU A 180 -2.64 3.79 5.45
C LEU A 180 -3.36 5.06 4.99
N PHE A 181 -4.41 4.94 4.17
CA PHE A 181 -5.09 6.10 3.58
C PHE A 181 -5.76 7.04 4.59
N PRO A 182 -6.43 6.58 5.67
CA PRO A 182 -6.94 7.48 6.71
C PRO A 182 -5.85 8.34 7.36
N TYR A 183 -4.64 7.79 7.53
CA TYR A 183 -3.47 8.53 8.03
C TYR A 183 -3.01 9.63 7.05
N ILE A 184 -2.93 9.31 5.76
CA ILE A 184 -2.58 10.28 4.71
C ILE A 184 -3.65 11.37 4.61
N ASN A 185 -4.92 10.99 4.58
CA ASN A 185 -6.04 11.93 4.47
C ASN A 185 -6.06 12.92 5.64
N GLU A 186 -5.95 12.41 6.87
CA GLU A 186 -5.97 13.30 8.04
C GLU A 186 -4.75 14.20 8.10
N SER A 187 -3.60 13.76 7.63
CA SER A 187 -2.41 14.63 7.51
C SER A 187 -2.64 15.80 6.56
N LEU A 188 -3.36 15.57 5.46
CA LEU A 188 -3.75 16.64 4.54
C LEU A 188 -4.84 17.55 5.12
N HIS A 189 -5.78 17.02 5.90
CA HIS A 189 -6.75 17.86 6.64
C HIS A 189 -6.03 18.78 7.63
N VAL A 190 -5.06 18.24 8.40
CA VAL A 190 -4.24 19.05 9.33
C VAL A 190 -3.50 20.16 8.59
N LEU A 191 -2.84 19.81 7.46
CA LEU A 191 -2.13 20.80 6.66
C LEU A 191 -3.08 21.85 6.09
N GLN A 192 -4.24 21.44 5.58
CA GLN A 192 -5.27 22.33 5.02
C GLN A 192 -5.88 23.28 6.07
N GLU A 193 -5.97 22.86 7.34
CA GLU A 193 -6.40 23.72 8.44
C GLU A 193 -5.40 24.84 8.75
N GLY A 194 -4.12 24.68 8.38
CA GLY A 194 -3.10 25.70 8.50
C GLY A 194 -2.60 25.98 9.93
N HIS A 195 -2.95 25.11 10.90
CA HIS A 195 -2.47 25.25 12.29
C HIS A 195 -1.06 24.71 12.48
N PHE A 196 -0.61 23.82 11.59
CA PHE A 196 0.70 23.18 11.61
C PHE A 196 1.31 23.20 10.21
N THR A 197 2.62 23.33 10.16
CA THR A 197 3.38 23.25 8.91
C THR A 197 3.53 21.81 8.45
N ALA A 198 3.84 21.61 7.17
CA ALA A 198 4.13 20.27 6.63
C ALA A 198 5.33 19.60 7.34
N PHE A 199 6.31 20.40 7.80
CA PHE A 199 7.47 19.91 8.53
C PHE A 199 7.08 19.36 9.90
N GLU A 200 6.27 20.10 10.68
CA GLU A 200 5.81 19.67 12.00
C GLU A 200 5.02 18.36 11.93
N ILE A 201 4.16 18.21 10.90
CA ILE A 201 3.37 16.98 10.68
C ILE A 201 4.29 15.80 10.36
N ASP A 202 5.22 16.00 9.41
CA ASP A 202 6.14 14.95 8.98
C ASP A 202 7.13 14.54 10.08
N GLU A 203 7.68 15.51 10.82
CA GLU A 203 8.61 15.24 11.92
C GLU A 203 7.95 14.53 13.10
N ALA A 204 6.71 14.88 13.43
CA ALA A 204 5.95 14.19 14.46
C ALA A 204 5.70 12.72 14.09
N ALA A 205 5.41 12.45 12.82
CA ALA A 205 5.24 11.08 12.32
C ALA A 205 6.56 10.28 12.36
N VAL A 206 7.67 10.90 11.98
CA VAL A 206 9.00 10.26 12.07
C VAL A 206 9.38 9.98 13.52
N ALA A 207 9.13 10.93 14.43
CA ALA A 207 9.35 10.75 15.87
C ALA A 207 8.48 9.64 16.46
N PHE A 208 7.27 9.44 15.94
CA PHE A 208 6.37 8.35 16.32
C PHE A 208 6.92 6.97 15.91
N GLY A 209 7.69 6.88 14.83
CA GLY A 209 8.33 5.64 14.39
C GLY A 209 8.19 5.30 12.90
N PHE A 210 7.57 6.16 12.10
CA PHE A 210 7.56 6.00 10.64
C PHE A 210 8.93 6.34 10.04
N PRO A 211 9.33 5.71 8.92
CA PRO A 211 10.61 6.00 8.26
C PRO A 211 10.63 7.37 7.58
N MET A 212 9.45 7.90 7.24
CA MET A 212 9.24 9.23 6.66
C MET A 212 7.86 9.75 7.04
N GLY A 213 7.68 11.06 6.93
CA GLY A 213 6.38 11.68 7.19
C GLY A 213 5.35 11.41 6.10
N PRO A 214 4.05 11.57 6.40
CA PRO A 214 2.94 11.25 5.49
C PRO A 214 2.93 12.13 4.24
N LEU A 215 3.32 13.39 4.37
CA LEU A 215 3.31 14.34 3.25
C LEU A 215 4.49 14.10 2.30
N ALA A 216 5.65 13.73 2.84
CA ALA A 216 6.79 13.26 2.04
C ALA A 216 6.49 11.93 1.34
N LEU A 217 5.77 11.00 2.00
CA LEU A 217 5.31 9.75 1.41
C LEU A 217 4.34 9.99 0.25
N LEU A 218 3.42 10.94 0.41
CA LEU A 218 2.47 11.35 -0.62
C LEU A 218 3.18 11.84 -1.88
N ASP A 219 4.18 12.71 -1.71
CA ASP A 219 4.98 13.23 -2.82
C ASP A 219 5.81 12.13 -3.51
N MET A 220 6.31 11.16 -2.77
CA MET A 220 7.07 10.02 -3.30
C MET A 220 6.16 9.07 -4.09
N THR A 221 4.95 8.81 -3.61
CA THR A 221 3.99 7.90 -4.25
C THR A 221 3.35 8.53 -5.49
N GLY A 222 3.09 9.82 -5.41
CA GLY A 222 2.43 10.63 -6.43
C GLY A 222 0.97 10.94 -6.08
N LEU A 223 0.66 12.25 -6.03
CA LEU A 223 -0.65 12.74 -5.61
C LEU A 223 -1.80 12.28 -6.50
N ASP A 224 -1.57 12.09 -7.80
CA ASP A 224 -2.57 11.56 -8.72
C ASP A 224 -2.94 10.11 -8.40
N VAL A 225 -1.95 9.27 -8.11
CA VAL A 225 -2.16 7.87 -7.71
C VAL A 225 -2.90 7.83 -6.38
N CYS A 226 -2.43 8.59 -5.38
CA CYS A 226 -3.07 8.64 -4.07
C CYS A 226 -4.49 9.19 -4.15
N ASN A 227 -4.74 10.22 -4.96
CA ASN A 227 -6.09 10.76 -5.16
C ASN A 227 -7.03 9.72 -5.78
N SER A 228 -6.57 8.98 -6.81
CA SER A 228 -7.38 7.93 -7.45
C SER A 228 -7.72 6.80 -6.48
N VAL A 229 -6.75 6.33 -5.70
CA VAL A 229 -6.98 5.30 -4.68
C VAL A 229 -7.92 5.81 -3.59
N ASN A 230 -7.75 7.06 -3.16
CA ASN A 230 -8.62 7.62 -2.13
C ASN A 230 -10.07 7.78 -2.58
N VAL A 231 -10.31 8.22 -3.83
CA VAL A 231 -11.67 8.29 -4.41
C VAL A 231 -12.30 6.90 -4.39
N PHE A 232 -11.59 5.88 -4.85
CA PHE A 232 -12.05 4.49 -4.81
C PHE A 232 -12.39 4.04 -3.37
N LEU A 233 -11.51 4.30 -2.40
CA LEU A 233 -11.75 3.92 -1.00
C LEU A 233 -12.90 4.72 -0.37
N HIS A 234 -13.07 5.98 -0.75
CA HIS A 234 -14.20 6.79 -0.29
C HIS A 234 -15.53 6.26 -0.85
N ASP A 235 -15.58 5.86 -2.11
CA ASP A 235 -16.78 5.28 -2.72
C ASP A 235 -17.19 3.96 -2.04
N GLU A 236 -16.21 3.16 -1.59
CA GLU A 236 -16.45 1.87 -0.93
C GLU A 236 -16.73 1.99 0.58
N TYR A 237 -16.05 2.89 1.29
CA TYR A 237 -16.10 2.97 2.76
C TYR A 237 -16.73 4.24 3.31
N GLY A 238 -17.05 5.22 2.44
CA GLY A 238 -17.71 6.47 2.81
C GLY A 238 -16.82 7.40 3.63
N VAL A 239 -17.47 8.12 4.56
CA VAL A 239 -16.90 9.24 5.32
C VAL A 239 -15.56 8.94 6.03
N ARG A 240 -15.26 7.69 6.35
CA ARG A 240 -13.98 7.30 6.97
C ARG A 240 -12.78 7.62 6.08
N PHE A 241 -13.00 7.68 4.76
CA PHE A 241 -12.00 8.00 3.75
C PHE A 241 -12.24 9.37 3.12
N GLU A 242 -12.94 10.27 3.81
CA GLU A 242 -13.11 11.66 3.37
C GLU A 242 -11.76 12.32 3.16
N SER A 243 -11.51 12.80 1.92
CA SER A 243 -10.26 13.43 1.55
C SER A 243 -10.30 14.93 1.80
N ALA A 244 -9.16 15.48 2.21
CA ALA A 244 -8.99 16.94 2.19
C ALA A 244 -9.01 17.45 0.74
N ALA A 245 -9.69 18.58 0.51
CA ALA A 245 -9.78 19.21 -0.80
C ALA A 245 -8.38 19.56 -1.39
N LEU A 246 -7.38 19.72 -0.53
CA LEU A 246 -6.01 19.98 -0.90
C LEU A 246 -5.43 18.91 -1.83
N MET A 247 -5.74 17.61 -1.62
CA MET A 247 -5.23 16.51 -2.45
C MET A 247 -5.66 16.66 -3.91
N SER A 248 -6.97 16.75 -4.14
CA SER A 248 -7.53 16.88 -5.49
C SER A 248 -7.11 18.19 -6.15
N HIS A 249 -6.96 19.26 -5.36
CA HIS A 249 -6.54 20.57 -5.87
C HIS A 249 -5.09 20.59 -6.36
N LEU A 250 -4.16 20.01 -5.58
CA LEU A 250 -2.77 19.82 -6.00
C LEU A 250 -2.67 18.93 -7.25
N ALA A 251 -3.36 17.80 -7.25
CA ALA A 251 -3.35 16.88 -8.38
C ALA A 251 -3.87 17.55 -9.68
N SER A 252 -4.97 18.32 -9.59
CA SER A 252 -5.55 19.04 -10.74
C SER A 252 -4.64 20.12 -11.31
N LYS A 253 -3.75 20.71 -10.50
CA LYS A 253 -2.76 21.69 -10.92
C LYS A 253 -1.44 21.07 -11.42
N GLY A 254 -1.34 19.74 -11.44
CA GLY A 254 -0.15 19.03 -11.91
C GLY A 254 0.99 18.96 -10.88
N PHE A 255 0.74 19.32 -9.61
CA PHE A 255 1.69 19.14 -8.53
C PHE A 255 1.59 17.71 -8.01
N LEU A 256 2.28 16.77 -8.69
CA LEU A 256 2.13 15.35 -8.47
C LEU A 256 3.28 14.75 -7.61
N GLY A 257 4.07 15.60 -6.97
CA GLY A 257 5.21 15.18 -6.15
C GLY A 257 6.50 15.01 -6.94
N GLN A 258 7.30 14.02 -6.55
CA GLN A 258 8.65 13.77 -7.09
C GLN A 258 8.67 13.69 -8.63
N LYS A 259 7.70 13.05 -9.25
CA LYS A 259 7.65 12.85 -10.72
C LYS A 259 7.46 14.13 -11.52
N THR A 260 6.87 15.17 -10.93
CA THR A 260 6.72 16.50 -11.52
C THR A 260 7.61 17.54 -10.86
N LYS A 261 8.56 17.10 -10.01
CA LYS A 261 9.51 17.92 -9.26
C LYS A 261 8.87 18.85 -8.23
N ALA A 262 7.57 18.80 -8.05
CA ALA A 262 6.82 19.56 -7.06
C ALA A 262 5.52 18.84 -6.65
N GLY A 263 5.26 18.83 -5.36
CA GLY A 263 4.04 18.37 -4.71
C GLY A 263 3.76 19.25 -3.50
N ILE A 264 3.74 18.67 -2.31
CA ILE A 264 3.82 19.43 -1.04
C ILE A 264 5.21 20.07 -0.91
N TYR A 265 6.24 19.32 -1.28
CA TYR A 265 7.63 19.78 -1.30
C TYR A 265 8.14 19.99 -2.71
N LEU A 266 9.24 20.74 -2.83
CA LEU A 266 10.03 20.78 -4.06
C LEU A 266 10.99 19.59 -4.10
N HIS A 267 11.15 19.00 -5.28
CA HIS A 267 12.04 17.87 -5.56
C HIS A 267 13.03 18.26 -6.68
N PRO A 268 14.06 19.06 -6.39
CA PRO A 268 15.07 19.35 -7.39
C PRO A 268 15.62 18.03 -7.96
N GLU A 269 15.74 17.93 -9.28
CA GLU A 269 16.23 16.74 -9.97
C GLU A 269 15.35 15.47 -9.83
N GLY A 270 14.11 15.59 -9.30
CA GLY A 270 13.22 14.46 -9.11
C GLY A 270 13.65 13.48 -8.01
N GLN A 271 14.55 13.91 -7.13
CA GLN A 271 15.01 13.12 -5.98
C GLN A 271 13.95 13.10 -4.86
N PRO A 272 13.92 12.03 -4.02
CA PRO A 272 13.14 12.04 -2.79
C PRO A 272 13.48 13.23 -1.92
N VAL A 273 12.50 13.70 -1.11
CA VAL A 273 12.77 14.76 -0.14
C VAL A 273 13.92 14.31 0.78
N SER A 274 14.98 15.10 0.83
CA SER A 274 16.11 14.85 1.72
C SER A 274 15.65 14.89 3.19
N LYS A 275 16.36 14.15 4.06
CA LYS A 275 16.13 14.24 5.50
C LYS A 275 16.76 15.54 6.00
N GLY A 276 16.03 16.32 6.82
CA GLY A 276 16.57 17.50 7.52
C GLY A 276 16.24 18.83 6.86
N GLU A 277 17.11 19.82 7.09
CA GLU A 277 16.89 21.25 6.81
C GLU A 277 16.78 21.63 5.32
N ASP A 278 17.15 20.72 4.41
CA ASP A 278 17.10 20.98 2.96
C ASP A 278 15.72 20.82 2.31
N LYS A 279 14.71 20.44 3.08
CA LYS A 279 13.34 20.34 2.57
C LYS A 279 12.78 21.74 2.29
N LYS A 280 12.33 21.97 1.06
CA LYS A 280 11.67 23.23 0.67
C LYS A 280 10.22 22.97 0.35
N LEU A 281 9.32 23.74 0.92
CA LEU A 281 7.91 23.72 0.55
C LEU A 281 7.72 24.21 -0.88
N ASN A 282 6.70 23.67 -1.56
CA ASN A 282 6.27 24.19 -2.84
C ASN A 282 5.67 25.60 -2.63
N PRO A 283 6.25 26.67 -3.19
CA PRO A 283 5.75 28.04 -2.98
C PRO A 283 4.34 28.25 -3.55
N SER A 284 3.87 27.40 -4.46
CA SER A 284 2.49 27.44 -4.97
C SER A 284 1.44 27.06 -3.92
N LEU A 285 1.84 26.48 -2.79
CA LEU A 285 0.92 26.16 -1.71
C LEU A 285 0.20 27.41 -1.16
N ASP A 286 0.88 28.54 -1.07
CA ASP A 286 0.28 29.79 -0.58
C ASP A 286 -0.91 30.23 -1.45
N GLN A 287 -0.73 30.14 -2.79
CA GLN A 287 -1.83 30.41 -3.73
C GLN A 287 -2.96 29.39 -3.56
N ILE A 288 -2.63 28.10 -3.44
CA ILE A 288 -3.60 27.03 -3.29
C ILE A 288 -4.41 27.20 -1.99
N PHE A 289 -3.76 27.52 -0.88
CA PHE A 289 -4.47 27.82 0.37
C PHE A 289 -5.36 29.04 0.24
N GLY A 290 -4.93 30.09 -0.48
CA GLY A 290 -5.77 31.25 -0.80
C GLY A 290 -7.04 30.86 -1.59
N GLU A 291 -6.90 29.99 -2.59
CA GLU A 291 -8.03 29.47 -3.37
C GLU A 291 -8.97 28.61 -2.53
N LEU A 292 -8.46 27.74 -1.66
CA LEU A 292 -9.26 26.91 -0.75
C LEU A 292 -9.98 27.79 0.29
N LYS A 293 -9.31 28.82 0.81
CA LYS A 293 -9.89 29.80 1.73
C LYS A 293 -11.06 30.56 1.09
N SER A 294 -10.91 30.99 -0.16
CA SER A 294 -11.98 31.70 -0.89
C SER A 294 -13.23 30.84 -1.10
N ARG A 295 -13.08 29.51 -1.09
CA ARG A 295 -14.16 28.52 -1.18
C ARG A 295 -14.73 28.12 0.19
N GLY A 296 -14.23 28.66 1.29
CA GLY A 296 -14.64 28.28 2.65
C GLY A 296 -14.16 26.89 3.10
N LEU A 297 -13.15 26.31 2.41
CA LEU A 297 -12.61 24.99 2.67
C LEU A 297 -11.44 24.98 3.67
N THR A 298 -10.98 26.15 4.09
CA THR A 298 -9.99 26.34 5.14
C THR A 298 -10.51 27.35 6.17
N PRO A 299 -10.03 27.34 7.42
CA PRO A 299 -10.33 28.36 8.40
C PRO A 299 -9.96 29.77 7.87
N LYS A 300 -10.76 30.79 8.23
CA LYS A 300 -10.50 32.18 7.82
C LYS A 300 -9.17 32.70 8.33
N GLU A 301 -8.78 32.29 9.53
CA GLU A 301 -7.48 32.58 10.12
C GLU A 301 -6.94 31.34 10.82
N PRO A 302 -5.78 30.82 10.39
CA PRO A 302 -5.11 29.74 11.09
C PRO A 302 -4.59 30.29 12.42
N VAL A 303 -5.08 29.75 13.53
CA VAL A 303 -4.56 30.07 14.87
C VAL A 303 -3.52 29.02 15.21
N HIS A 304 -2.25 29.38 15.16
CA HIS A 304 -1.17 28.53 15.70
C HIS A 304 -1.47 28.32 17.20
N SER A 305 -1.64 27.06 17.60
CA SER A 305 -2.03 26.72 18.99
C SER A 305 -0.92 26.99 20.01
N GLY A 306 0.31 27.19 19.54
CA GLY A 306 1.52 27.24 20.37
C GLY A 306 1.87 25.91 21.05
N GLN A 307 1.08 24.85 20.79
CA GLN A 307 1.29 23.51 21.33
C GLN A 307 1.92 22.62 20.24
N PRO A 308 2.77 21.66 20.61
CA PRO A 308 3.28 20.65 19.67
C PRO A 308 2.14 19.89 18.99
N PHE A 309 2.38 19.47 17.75
CA PHE A 309 1.41 18.66 17.03
C PHE A 309 1.19 17.29 17.69
N ASP A 310 -0.05 16.97 18.04
CA ASP A 310 -0.41 15.65 18.55
C ASP A 310 -0.49 14.64 17.39
N VAL A 311 0.52 13.84 17.22
CA VAL A 311 0.61 12.82 16.17
C VAL A 311 -0.53 11.79 16.24
N LEU A 312 -1.15 11.60 17.39
CA LEU A 312 -2.31 10.70 17.52
C LEU A 312 -3.48 11.15 16.66
N ARG A 313 -3.58 12.44 16.31
CA ARG A 313 -4.60 12.92 15.40
C ARG A 313 -4.55 12.22 14.04
N ILE A 314 -3.37 11.95 13.51
CA ILE A 314 -3.21 11.30 12.20
C ILE A 314 -3.08 9.76 12.32
N VAL A 315 -2.59 9.25 13.44
CA VAL A 315 -2.41 7.81 13.66
C VAL A 315 -3.70 7.10 14.07
N LEU A 316 -4.54 7.75 14.87
CA LEU A 316 -5.78 7.13 15.36
C LEU A 316 -6.78 6.75 14.26
N PRO A 317 -6.98 7.50 13.17
CA PRO A 317 -7.79 7.03 12.05
C PRO A 317 -7.28 5.73 11.42
N MET A 318 -5.95 5.57 11.28
CA MET A 318 -5.33 4.34 10.80
C MET A 318 -5.57 3.18 11.77
N PHE A 319 -5.37 3.40 13.07
CA PHE A 319 -5.67 2.41 14.11
C PHE A 319 -7.17 2.03 14.11
N ASN A 320 -8.05 3.01 14.02
CA ASN A 320 -9.49 2.77 13.98
C ASN A 320 -9.89 1.92 12.76
N GLU A 321 -9.26 2.14 11.60
CA GLU A 321 -9.50 1.32 10.42
C GLU A 321 -8.94 -0.10 10.58
N ALA A 322 -7.84 -0.30 11.33
CA ALA A 322 -7.38 -1.62 11.73
C ALA A 322 -8.40 -2.36 12.61
N MET A 323 -9.10 -1.64 13.49
CA MET A 323 -10.20 -2.20 14.28
C MET A 323 -11.40 -2.61 13.43
N PHE A 324 -11.71 -1.87 12.35
CA PHE A 324 -12.71 -2.29 11.36
C PHE A 324 -12.24 -3.52 10.60
N ALA A 325 -10.98 -3.58 10.18
CA ALA A 325 -10.44 -4.77 9.52
C ALA A 325 -10.50 -6.03 10.40
N LEU A 326 -10.22 -5.91 11.70
CA LEU A 326 -10.44 -6.97 12.68
C LEU A 326 -11.91 -7.38 12.81
N GLN A 327 -12.81 -6.40 12.93
CA GLN A 327 -14.26 -6.63 13.04
C GLN A 327 -14.81 -7.37 11.83
N GLU A 328 -14.30 -7.06 10.65
CA GLU A 328 -14.72 -7.64 9.37
C GLU A 328 -14.01 -8.97 9.06
N GLY A 329 -13.07 -9.41 9.90
CA GLY A 329 -12.32 -10.66 9.68
C GLY A 329 -11.38 -10.62 8.47
N ILE A 330 -10.85 -9.44 8.16
CA ILE A 330 -9.93 -9.24 7.01
C ILE A 330 -8.59 -9.92 7.27
N ALA A 331 -8.05 -9.76 8.48
CA ALA A 331 -6.80 -10.38 8.91
C ALA A 331 -6.78 -10.53 10.44
N SER A 332 -5.89 -11.38 10.96
CA SER A 332 -5.65 -11.48 12.40
C SER A 332 -4.90 -10.23 12.93
N ALA A 333 -4.94 -10.01 14.25
CA ALA A 333 -4.21 -8.91 14.87
C ALA A 333 -2.70 -8.98 14.58
N SER A 334 -2.10 -10.18 14.66
CA SER A 334 -0.70 -10.40 14.34
C SER A 334 -0.37 -10.14 12.85
N ASP A 335 -1.28 -10.49 11.94
CA ASP A 335 -1.11 -10.23 10.51
C ASP A 335 -1.22 -8.74 10.19
N ILE A 336 -2.14 -8.02 10.84
CA ILE A 336 -2.26 -6.55 10.73
C ILE A 336 -0.96 -5.90 11.18
N ASP A 337 -0.43 -6.27 12.34
CA ASP A 337 0.82 -5.72 12.87
C ASP A 337 2.00 -6.02 11.93
N THR A 338 2.10 -7.25 11.44
CA THR A 338 3.14 -7.66 10.49
C THR A 338 3.03 -6.88 9.18
N ALA A 339 1.82 -6.77 8.62
CA ALA A 339 1.58 -6.06 7.38
C ALA A 339 1.92 -4.57 7.51
N MET A 340 1.49 -3.92 8.59
CA MET A 340 1.76 -2.50 8.81
C MET A 340 3.25 -2.24 9.07
N ALA A 341 3.92 -3.07 9.87
CA ALA A 341 5.35 -2.92 10.11
C ALA A 341 6.17 -3.10 8.82
N LEU A 342 5.89 -4.13 8.03
CA LEU A 342 6.66 -4.43 6.82
C LEU A 342 6.24 -3.59 5.60
N GLY A 343 4.96 -3.21 5.51
CA GLY A 343 4.41 -2.44 4.38
C GLY A 343 4.68 -0.94 4.48
N THR A 344 4.68 -0.39 5.70
CA THR A 344 4.90 1.05 5.93
C THR A 344 6.28 1.38 6.50
N GLY A 345 7.03 0.37 6.96
CA GLY A 345 8.30 0.56 7.66
C GLY A 345 8.14 1.06 9.10
N LEU A 346 6.95 1.01 9.67
CA LEU A 346 6.70 1.31 11.08
C LEU A 346 7.52 0.34 11.95
N LYS A 347 8.23 0.87 12.95
CA LYS A 347 9.18 0.07 13.75
C LYS A 347 8.54 -1.03 14.58
N ARG A 348 7.24 -0.90 14.88
CA ARG A 348 6.45 -1.84 15.69
C ARG A 348 5.06 -2.00 15.07
N GLY A 349 4.35 -3.07 15.45
CA GLY A 349 2.98 -3.28 15.01
C GLY A 349 2.03 -2.16 15.43
N LEU A 350 1.09 -1.82 14.58
CA LEU A 350 0.13 -0.73 14.80
C LEU A 350 -0.79 -1.00 16.00
N LEU A 351 -1.28 -2.25 16.11
CA LEU A 351 -2.14 -2.67 17.21
C LEU A 351 -1.34 -2.77 18.51
N THR A 352 -0.11 -3.31 18.47
CA THR A 352 0.81 -3.31 19.62
C THR A 352 1.05 -1.90 20.16
N ILE A 353 1.26 -0.90 19.29
CA ILE A 353 1.42 0.50 19.73
C ILE A 353 0.14 1.02 20.40
N ALA A 354 -1.04 0.66 19.87
CA ALA A 354 -2.31 1.09 20.43
C ALA A 354 -2.57 0.47 21.83
N GLU A 355 -2.20 -0.80 22.04
CA GLU A 355 -2.24 -1.45 23.35
C GLU A 355 -1.35 -0.73 24.36
N GLU A 356 -0.12 -0.42 24.00
CA GLU A 356 0.82 0.33 24.86
C GLU A 356 0.31 1.71 25.25
N LYS A 357 -0.43 2.38 24.35
CA LYS A 357 -1.08 3.65 24.66
C LYS A 357 -2.37 3.50 25.46
N GLY A 358 -2.94 2.30 25.48
CA GLY A 358 -4.20 1.96 26.11
C GLY A 358 -5.40 2.12 25.17
N LEU A 359 -6.13 1.03 24.95
CA LEU A 359 -7.31 1.00 24.05
C LEU A 359 -8.39 2.00 24.49
N ALA A 360 -8.60 2.14 25.81
CA ALA A 360 -9.53 3.12 26.35
C ALA A 360 -9.12 4.57 26.02
N HIS A 361 -7.84 4.90 26.14
CA HIS A 361 -7.30 6.21 25.76
C HIS A 361 -7.46 6.48 24.26
N CYS A 362 -7.16 5.48 23.42
CA CYS A 362 -7.35 5.61 21.96
C CYS A 362 -8.83 5.86 21.61
N HIS A 363 -9.75 5.14 22.27
CA HIS A 363 -11.19 5.31 22.09
C HIS A 363 -11.65 6.72 22.50
N GLU A 364 -11.25 7.19 23.69
CA GLU A 364 -11.58 8.51 24.19
C GLU A 364 -11.08 9.62 23.24
N LYS A 365 -9.84 9.54 22.79
CA LYS A 365 -9.27 10.48 21.82
C LYS A 365 -10.03 10.47 20.49
N LEU A 366 -10.41 9.30 19.97
CA LEU A 366 -11.24 9.21 18.76
C LEU A 366 -12.58 9.90 18.94
N GLU A 367 -13.26 9.73 20.09
CA GLU A 367 -14.53 10.43 20.38
C GLU A 367 -14.33 11.95 20.49
N LEU A 368 -13.26 12.43 21.12
CA LEU A 368 -12.94 13.85 21.17
C LEU A 368 -12.73 14.41 19.76
N TYR A 369 -11.97 13.71 18.90
CA TYR A 369 -11.79 14.14 17.52
C TYR A 369 -13.08 14.01 16.70
N ARG A 370 -13.94 13.01 16.95
CA ARG A 370 -15.25 12.91 16.29
C ARG A 370 -16.11 14.13 16.55
N ILE A 371 -16.18 14.57 17.81
CA ILE A 371 -16.96 15.76 18.21
C ILE A 371 -16.38 17.02 17.56
N ALA A 372 -15.04 17.14 17.51
CA ALA A 372 -14.37 18.35 17.03
C ALA A 372 -14.19 18.39 15.50
N LYS A 373 -14.06 17.24 14.83
CA LYS A 373 -13.59 17.12 13.42
C LYS A 373 -14.53 16.30 12.52
N GLY A 374 -15.53 15.65 13.08
CA GLY A 374 -16.56 14.94 12.32
C GLY A 374 -16.46 13.42 12.33
N GLU A 375 -17.38 12.81 11.59
CA GLU A 375 -17.68 11.38 11.64
C GLU A 375 -16.57 10.46 11.12
N ARG A 376 -15.59 10.97 10.41
CA ARG A 376 -14.42 10.18 9.99
C ARG A 376 -13.59 9.63 11.16
N PHE A 377 -13.77 10.22 12.36
CA PHE A 377 -13.17 9.74 13.61
C PHE A 377 -14.07 8.83 14.44
N ARG A 378 -15.29 8.49 13.97
CA ARG A 378 -16.19 7.62 14.74
C ARG A 378 -15.49 6.31 15.13
N PRO A 379 -15.36 6.00 16.44
CA PRO A 379 -14.74 4.75 16.86
C PRO A 379 -15.44 3.54 16.27
N CYS A 380 -14.66 2.56 15.84
CA CYS A 380 -15.17 1.25 15.46
C CYS A 380 -15.98 0.64 16.61
N TRP A 381 -17.13 0.05 16.30
CA TRP A 381 -17.95 -0.60 17.31
C TRP A 381 -17.19 -1.68 18.08
N TYR A 382 -16.33 -2.42 17.40
CA TYR A 382 -15.51 -3.46 18.02
C TYR A 382 -14.54 -2.89 19.07
N LEU A 383 -13.88 -1.78 18.79
CA LEU A 383 -13.06 -1.06 19.78
C LEU A 383 -13.90 -0.63 20.99
N SER A 384 -15.06 -0.03 20.75
CA SER A 384 -15.98 0.37 21.83
C SER A 384 -16.42 -0.82 22.69
N LYS A 385 -16.65 -2.00 22.07
CA LYS A 385 -16.99 -3.24 22.75
C LYS A 385 -15.85 -3.73 23.64
N LEU A 386 -14.60 -3.74 23.11
CA LEU A 386 -13.43 -4.17 23.88
C LEU A 386 -13.19 -3.29 25.11
N VAL A 387 -13.25 -1.98 24.92
CA VAL A 387 -13.09 -1.01 26.02
C VAL A 387 -14.16 -1.20 27.10
N LYS A 388 -15.43 -1.37 26.71
CA LYS A 388 -16.53 -1.65 27.66
C LYS A 388 -16.39 -2.98 28.39
N ALA A 389 -15.75 -3.95 27.76
CA ALA A 389 -15.47 -5.27 28.35
C ALA A 389 -14.20 -5.28 29.22
N GLY A 390 -13.47 -4.17 29.34
CA GLY A 390 -12.22 -4.08 30.09
C GLY A 390 -11.07 -4.84 29.44
N ILE A 391 -11.15 -5.13 28.13
CA ILE A 391 -10.07 -5.79 27.39
C ILE A 391 -8.99 -4.76 27.06
N HIS A 392 -7.75 -5.08 27.40
CA HIS A 392 -6.59 -4.20 27.21
C HIS A 392 -5.57 -4.74 26.21
N ASP A 393 -5.62 -6.06 25.92
CA ASP A 393 -4.66 -6.78 25.07
C ASP A 393 -5.41 -7.64 24.06
N PHE A 394 -5.03 -7.56 22.78
CA PHE A 394 -5.63 -8.39 21.72
C PHE A 394 -5.35 -9.90 21.91
N ARG A 395 -4.30 -10.26 22.66
CA ARG A 395 -3.99 -11.66 23.03
C ARG A 395 -5.01 -12.29 23.96
N GLU A 396 -5.79 -11.47 24.69
CA GLU A 396 -6.91 -11.95 25.51
C GLU A 396 -8.10 -12.45 24.66
N LEU A 397 -8.08 -12.15 23.36
CA LEU A 397 -9.14 -12.57 22.44
C LEU A 397 -8.92 -14.02 22.04
N THR A 398 -9.69 -14.95 22.62
CA THR A 398 -9.62 -16.39 22.37
C THR A 398 -10.05 -16.81 20.95
N SER A 399 -10.71 -15.93 20.19
CA SER A 399 -10.98 -16.03 18.76
C SER A 399 -11.40 -14.66 18.23
N VAL A 400 -10.76 -14.15 17.18
CA VAL A 400 -11.39 -13.15 16.31
C VAL A 400 -12.62 -13.83 15.70
N PRO A 401 -13.80 -13.20 15.69
CA PRO A 401 -14.93 -13.77 14.98
C PRO A 401 -14.54 -13.94 13.51
N VAL A 402 -14.21 -15.16 13.12
CA VAL A 402 -14.13 -15.50 11.70
C VAL A 402 -15.54 -15.22 11.18
N ALA A 403 -15.67 -14.33 10.21
CA ALA A 403 -16.95 -14.08 9.55
C ALA A 403 -17.55 -15.44 9.21
N VAL A 404 -18.71 -15.70 9.79
CA VAL A 404 -19.45 -16.95 9.57
C VAL A 404 -19.60 -17.14 8.08
N LYS A 405 -19.21 -18.32 7.59
CA LYS A 405 -19.27 -18.78 6.21
C LYS A 405 -20.62 -18.55 5.55
#